data_7ee4dec73d9beb60963d717e9c810535
#
_entry.id   7ee4dec73d9beb60963d717e9c810535
#
_cell.length_a   1.000
_cell.length_b   1.000
_cell.length_c   1.000
_cell.angle_alpha   90.00
_cell.angle_beta   90.00
_cell.angle_gamma   90.00
#
_symmetry.space_group_name_H-M   'P 1'
#
loop_
_entity.id
_entity.type
_entity.pdbx_description
1 polymer ?
#
loop_
_entity_poly.entity_id
_entity_poly.type
_entity_poly.pdbx_seq_one_letter_code
_entity_poly.pdbx_strand_id
1 'polypeptide(L)'
;MKTRITELFGIEYPVIQGGMAAVSDADLTAAVSNAGGLGILNSVGSAEALRENIRRVRELTDKPFGVNVMLLMKNVDEISQVIIEEKVPVVSTGAGSPKNFIAAWKAAGIKVMPVVPSAKVAKK
;
A
#
# COMPACT_ATOMS: atom_id res chain seq x y z
N MET A 1 -16.62 9.12 11.01
CA MET A 1 -17.52 8.24 10.23
C MET A 1 -17.14 6.78 10.48
N LYS A 2 -18.12 5.92 10.68
CA LYS A 2 -17.84 4.51 11.00
C LYS A 2 -18.36 3.63 9.87
N THR A 3 -17.45 3.07 9.09
CA THR A 3 -17.75 2.14 7.98
C THR A 3 -16.85 0.92 8.08
N ARG A 4 -17.16 -0.12 7.31
CA ARG A 4 -16.30 -1.32 7.26
C ARG A 4 -14.88 -0.98 6.79
N ILE A 5 -14.75 -0.05 5.88
CA ILE A 5 -13.45 0.39 5.36
C ILE A 5 -12.68 1.19 6.41
N THR A 6 -13.34 2.12 7.10
CA THR A 6 -12.65 2.92 8.14
C THR A 6 -12.18 2.04 9.29
N GLU A 7 -12.95 1.04 9.67
CA GLU A 7 -12.57 0.11 10.73
C GLU A 7 -11.45 -0.84 10.25
N LEU A 8 -11.52 -1.31 9.01
CA LEU A 8 -10.53 -2.23 8.47
C LEU A 8 -9.14 -1.60 8.41
N PHE A 9 -9.04 -0.36 7.94
CA PHE A 9 -7.77 0.31 7.76
C PHE A 9 -7.37 1.25 8.91
N GLY A 10 -8.25 1.47 9.87
CA GLY A 10 -7.97 2.37 10.99
C GLY A 10 -7.93 3.84 10.59
N ILE A 11 -8.75 4.25 9.63
CA ILE A 11 -8.79 5.61 9.09
C ILE A 11 -10.11 6.29 9.47
N GLU A 12 -10.11 7.64 9.44
CA GLU A 12 -11.28 8.42 9.84
C GLU A 12 -12.37 8.48 8.76
N TYR A 13 -11.96 8.59 7.50
CA TYR A 13 -12.86 8.70 6.35
C TYR A 13 -12.60 7.57 5.36
N PRO A 14 -13.66 7.01 4.70
CA PRO A 14 -13.48 5.92 3.75
C PRO A 14 -12.96 6.43 2.39
N VAL A 15 -11.84 7.14 2.41
CA VAL A 15 -11.21 7.73 1.23
C VAL A 15 -9.80 7.17 1.11
N ILE A 16 -9.49 6.61 -0.05
CA ILE A 16 -8.19 6.02 -0.35
C ILE A 16 -7.62 6.74 -1.56
N GLN A 17 -6.43 7.30 -1.40
CA GLN A 17 -5.72 7.88 -2.54
C GLN A 17 -4.98 6.76 -3.27
N GLY A 18 -5.31 6.55 -4.53
CA GLY A 18 -4.67 5.51 -5.34
C GLY A 18 -3.20 5.78 -5.58
N GLY A 19 -2.40 4.71 -5.70
CA GLY A 19 -0.98 4.84 -6.00
C GLY A 19 -0.78 5.40 -7.41
N MET A 20 0.04 6.43 -7.53
CA MET A 20 0.35 7.08 -8.80
C MET A 20 1.86 7.15 -8.97
N ALA A 21 2.37 6.48 -10.00
CA ALA A 21 3.80 6.51 -10.31
C ALA A 21 4.29 7.96 -10.45
N ALA A 22 5.43 8.28 -9.87
CA ALA A 22 6.07 9.59 -9.88
C ALA A 22 5.28 10.71 -9.16
N VAL A 23 4.06 10.46 -8.69
CA VAL A 23 3.24 11.46 -7.99
C VAL A 23 3.04 11.10 -6.52
N SER A 24 2.75 9.83 -6.21
CA SER A 24 2.49 9.37 -4.85
C SER A 24 3.79 9.21 -4.06
N ASP A 25 4.40 10.32 -3.71
CA ASP A 25 5.61 10.35 -2.89
C ASP A 25 5.28 10.28 -1.38
N ALA A 26 6.30 10.36 -0.55
CA ALA A 26 6.13 10.31 0.90
C ALA A 26 5.33 11.51 1.43
N ASP A 27 5.52 12.70 0.85
CA ASP A 27 4.82 13.90 1.30
C ASP A 27 3.33 13.83 1.02
N LEU A 28 2.94 13.41 -0.19
CA LEU A 28 1.52 13.24 -0.55
C LEU A 28 0.88 12.13 0.28
N THR A 29 1.55 11.00 0.42
CA THR A 29 1.05 9.87 1.21
C THR A 29 0.76 10.29 2.64
N ALA A 30 1.70 10.95 3.28
CA ALA A 30 1.54 11.41 4.65
C ALA A 30 0.45 12.47 4.78
N ALA A 31 0.34 13.39 3.81
CA ALA A 31 -0.69 14.42 3.84
C ALA A 31 -2.09 13.83 3.79
N VAL A 32 -2.32 12.84 2.92
CA VAL A 32 -3.62 12.15 2.84
C VAL A 32 -3.93 11.41 4.13
N SER A 33 -2.96 10.69 4.67
CA SER A 33 -3.15 9.94 5.92
C SER A 33 -3.41 10.87 7.10
N ASN A 34 -2.71 11.99 7.19
CA ASN A 34 -2.94 12.98 8.23
C ASN A 34 -4.31 13.64 8.12
N ALA A 35 -4.85 13.75 6.90
CA ALA A 35 -6.19 14.31 6.69
C ALA A 35 -7.32 13.31 7.02
N GLY A 36 -6.99 12.07 7.38
CA GLY A 36 -7.96 11.06 7.80
C GLY A 36 -8.31 10.00 6.75
N GLY A 37 -7.71 10.08 5.56
CA GLY A 37 -7.83 9.03 4.54
C GLY A 37 -6.72 8.01 4.63
N LEU A 38 -6.58 7.19 3.59
CA LEU A 38 -5.45 6.26 3.45
C LEU A 38 -4.57 6.72 2.31
N GLY A 39 -3.39 7.23 2.63
CA GLY A 39 -2.38 7.56 1.64
C GLY A 39 -1.69 6.31 1.13
N ILE A 40 -1.43 6.24 -0.18
CA ILE A 40 -0.77 5.09 -0.80
C ILE A 40 0.51 5.56 -1.48
N LEU A 41 1.63 5.06 -0.99
CA LEU A 41 2.95 5.34 -1.53
C LEU A 41 3.19 4.49 -2.79
N ASN A 42 3.79 5.08 -3.83
CA ASN A 42 4.22 4.28 -4.98
C ASN A 42 5.50 3.49 -4.64
N SER A 43 5.74 2.42 -5.39
CA SER A 43 6.94 1.58 -5.22
C SER A 43 7.83 1.59 -6.46
N VAL A 44 7.72 2.61 -7.30
CA VAL A 44 8.54 2.74 -8.50
C VAL A 44 9.99 3.02 -8.10
N GLY A 45 10.92 2.28 -8.70
CA GLY A 45 12.33 2.41 -8.40
C GLY A 45 12.88 1.23 -7.62
N SER A 46 13.98 1.44 -6.89
CA SER A 46 14.64 0.37 -6.15
C SER A 46 13.94 0.06 -4.83
N ALA A 47 14.18 -1.15 -4.32
CA ALA A 47 13.70 -1.55 -3.00
C ALA A 47 14.26 -0.63 -1.90
N GLU A 48 15.51 -0.21 -2.02
CA GLU A 48 16.11 0.69 -1.04
C GLU A 48 15.46 2.07 -1.06
N ALA A 49 15.14 2.59 -2.24
CA ALA A 49 14.40 3.85 -2.35
C ALA A 49 13.02 3.74 -1.69
N LEU A 50 12.34 2.61 -1.87
CA LEU A 50 11.06 2.36 -1.19
C LEU A 50 11.23 2.38 0.33
N ARG A 51 12.26 1.72 0.84
CA ARG A 51 12.54 1.69 2.28
C ARG A 51 12.73 3.10 2.85
N GLU A 52 13.50 3.92 2.16
CA GLU A 52 13.71 5.32 2.58
C GLU A 52 12.39 6.10 2.56
N ASN A 53 11.57 5.92 1.52
CA ASN A 53 10.28 6.59 1.41
C ASN A 53 9.31 6.15 2.51
N ILE A 54 9.28 4.87 2.85
CA ILE A 54 8.46 4.36 3.97
C ILE A 54 8.87 5.04 5.28
N ARG A 55 10.15 5.12 5.54
CA ARG A 55 10.67 5.78 6.74
C ARG A 55 10.35 7.26 6.76
N ARG A 56 10.41 7.90 5.60
CA ARG A 56 10.00 9.31 5.46
C ARG A 56 8.53 9.52 5.76
N VAL A 57 7.65 8.63 5.28
CA VAL A 57 6.22 8.70 5.63
C VAL A 57 6.04 8.64 7.15
N ARG A 58 6.75 7.72 7.83
CA ARG A 58 6.64 7.57 9.28
C ARG A 58 7.18 8.77 10.07
N GLU A 59 8.11 9.52 9.52
CA GLU A 59 8.53 10.80 10.11
C GLU A 59 7.44 11.87 10.01
N LEU A 60 6.63 11.82 8.95
CA LEU A 60 5.62 12.84 8.65
C LEU A 60 4.24 12.53 9.23
N THR A 61 3.95 11.27 9.55
CA THR A 61 2.65 10.84 10.07
C THR A 61 2.78 9.61 10.95
N ASP A 62 1.92 9.52 11.96
CA ASP A 62 1.72 8.30 12.76
C ASP A 62 0.47 7.53 12.31
N LYS A 63 -0.23 8.02 11.27
CA LYS A 63 -1.46 7.42 10.77
C LYS A 63 -1.16 6.26 9.81
N PRO A 64 -2.13 5.34 9.60
CA PRO A 64 -1.96 4.25 8.63
C PRO A 64 -1.76 4.77 7.21
N PHE A 65 -0.96 4.05 6.46
CA PHE A 65 -0.73 4.29 5.04
C PHE A 65 -0.53 2.95 4.34
N GLY A 66 -0.48 2.95 3.03
CA GLY A 66 -0.22 1.76 2.25
C GLY A 66 0.86 1.98 1.21
N VAL A 67 1.24 0.90 0.56
CA VAL A 67 2.17 0.91 -0.58
C VAL A 67 1.49 0.20 -1.76
N ASN A 68 1.58 0.79 -2.95
CA ASN A 68 1.09 0.16 -4.16
C ASN A 68 2.21 -0.62 -4.84
N VAL A 69 1.97 -1.89 -5.14
CA VAL A 69 2.93 -2.76 -5.82
C VAL A 69 2.46 -2.99 -7.25
N MET A 70 3.30 -2.62 -8.21
CA MET A 70 3.09 -2.92 -9.62
C MET A 70 3.69 -4.29 -9.91
N LEU A 71 2.85 -5.30 -10.08
CA LEU A 71 3.28 -6.71 -10.15
C LEU A 71 4.06 -7.07 -11.43
N LEU A 72 4.08 -6.19 -12.43
CA LEU A 72 4.89 -6.38 -13.63
C LEU A 72 6.34 -5.92 -13.48
N MET A 73 6.70 -5.27 -12.38
CA MET A 73 8.07 -4.83 -12.14
C MET A 73 8.98 -6.02 -11.86
N LYS A 74 10.21 -5.95 -12.35
CA LYS A 74 11.18 -7.05 -12.19
C LYS A 74 11.63 -7.28 -10.76
N ASN A 75 11.61 -6.25 -9.93
CA ASN A 75 12.08 -6.29 -8.54
C ASN A 75 10.95 -6.46 -7.51
N VAL A 76 9.83 -7.07 -7.92
CA VAL A 76 8.67 -7.25 -7.03
C VAL A 76 9.03 -8.03 -5.77
N ASP A 77 9.87 -9.06 -5.88
CA ASP A 77 10.28 -9.85 -4.71
C ASP A 77 11.00 -8.99 -3.67
N GLU A 78 11.91 -8.15 -4.11
CA GLU A 78 12.66 -7.24 -3.23
C GLU A 78 11.76 -6.18 -2.62
N ILE A 79 10.84 -5.62 -3.42
CA ILE A 79 9.82 -4.67 -2.95
C ILE A 79 8.94 -5.32 -1.88
N SER A 80 8.47 -6.54 -2.13
CA SER A 80 7.65 -7.30 -1.18
C SER A 80 8.39 -7.52 0.14
N GLN A 81 9.67 -7.84 0.07
CA GLN A 81 10.48 -8.06 1.26
C GLN A 81 10.61 -6.79 2.11
N VAL A 82 10.84 -5.65 1.48
CA VAL A 82 10.90 -4.35 2.17
C VAL A 82 9.57 -4.06 2.88
N ILE A 83 8.46 -4.29 2.19
CA ILE A 83 7.12 -4.06 2.75
C ILE A 83 6.90 -4.88 4.03
N ILE A 84 7.31 -6.15 4.00
CA ILE A 84 7.19 -7.04 5.17
C ILE A 84 8.12 -6.59 6.30
N GLU A 85 9.38 -6.31 6.00
CA GLU A 85 10.37 -5.89 7.00
C GLU A 85 10.02 -4.57 7.66
N GLU A 86 9.51 -3.62 6.90
CA GLU A 86 9.11 -2.31 7.41
C GLU A 86 7.69 -2.31 8.00
N LYS A 87 7.02 -3.45 8.00
CA LYS A 87 5.68 -3.62 8.60
C LYS A 87 4.66 -2.61 8.08
N VAL A 88 4.61 -2.44 6.78
CA VAL A 88 3.62 -1.56 6.14
C VAL A 88 2.21 -2.10 6.40
N PRO A 89 1.26 -1.27 6.85
CA PRO A 89 -0.05 -1.79 7.25
C PRO A 89 -0.94 -2.26 6.10
N VAL A 90 -0.83 -1.65 4.91
CA VAL A 90 -1.70 -1.94 3.78
C VAL A 90 -0.89 -2.03 2.49
N VAL A 91 -1.23 -2.99 1.64
CA VAL A 91 -0.67 -3.11 0.28
C VAL A 91 -1.82 -3.09 -0.72
N SER A 92 -1.73 -2.22 -1.73
CA SER A 92 -2.55 -2.33 -2.93
C SER A 92 -1.71 -2.92 -4.05
N THR A 93 -2.35 -3.61 -4.98
CA THR A 93 -1.64 -4.20 -6.13
C THR A 93 -2.31 -3.83 -7.43
N GLY A 94 -1.52 -3.69 -8.48
CA GLY A 94 -2.00 -3.47 -9.84
C GLY A 94 -1.12 -4.18 -10.85
N ALA A 95 -1.56 -4.20 -12.10
CA ALA A 95 -0.81 -4.76 -13.22
C ALA A 95 -0.42 -6.23 -13.03
N GLY A 96 -1.36 -7.06 -12.57
CA GLY A 96 -1.12 -8.50 -12.41
C GLY A 96 -1.88 -9.12 -11.25
N SER A 97 -1.62 -10.40 -11.00
CA SER A 97 -2.23 -11.14 -9.88
C SER A 97 -1.28 -11.18 -8.69
N PRO A 98 -1.74 -10.83 -7.49
CA PRO A 98 -0.92 -10.89 -6.28
C PRO A 98 -0.82 -12.29 -5.67
N LYS A 99 -1.29 -13.30 -6.37
CA LYS A 99 -1.42 -14.67 -5.87
C LYS A 99 -0.18 -15.20 -5.15
N ASN A 100 1.02 -14.92 -5.68
CA ASN A 100 2.27 -15.43 -5.13
C ASN A 100 2.73 -14.70 -3.86
N PHE A 101 2.12 -13.57 -3.52
CA PHE A 101 2.54 -12.72 -2.41
C PHE A 101 1.53 -12.63 -1.27
N ILE A 102 0.25 -12.92 -1.55
CA ILE A 102 -0.84 -12.71 -0.58
C ILE A 102 -0.59 -13.45 0.74
N ALA A 103 -0.16 -14.71 0.67
CA ALA A 103 0.04 -15.51 1.87
C ALA A 103 1.11 -14.91 2.79
N ALA A 104 2.23 -14.47 2.22
CA ALA A 104 3.31 -13.85 2.99
C ALA A 104 2.88 -12.52 3.60
N TRP A 105 2.16 -11.69 2.84
CA TRP A 105 1.65 -10.41 3.34
C TRP A 105 0.64 -10.60 4.47
N LYS A 106 -0.30 -11.52 4.31
CA LYS A 106 -1.28 -11.82 5.37
C LYS A 106 -0.62 -12.38 6.62
N ALA A 107 0.36 -13.26 6.46
CA ALA A 107 1.13 -13.80 7.60
C ALA A 107 1.87 -12.69 8.36
N ALA A 108 2.26 -11.62 7.68
CA ALA A 108 2.88 -10.45 8.29
C ALA A 108 1.87 -9.45 8.88
N GLY A 109 0.58 -9.75 8.83
CA GLY A 109 -0.48 -8.88 9.34
C GLY A 109 -0.85 -7.72 8.41
N ILE A 110 -0.42 -7.78 7.15
CA ILE A 110 -0.68 -6.74 6.16
C ILE A 110 -2.06 -6.95 5.53
N LYS A 111 -2.83 -5.88 5.38
CA LYS A 111 -4.10 -5.92 4.66
C LYS A 111 -3.84 -5.71 3.17
N VAL A 112 -4.39 -6.59 2.34
CA VAL A 112 -4.13 -6.60 0.91
C VAL A 112 -5.38 -6.14 0.16
N MET A 113 -5.20 -5.16 -0.73
CA MET A 113 -6.27 -4.56 -1.51
C MET A 113 -5.92 -4.63 -3.00
N PRO A 114 -6.20 -5.76 -3.67
CA PRO A 114 -5.90 -5.88 -5.10
C PRO A 114 -6.80 -5.00 -5.95
N VAL A 115 -6.20 -4.34 -6.93
CA VAL A 115 -6.96 -3.67 -7.99
C VAL A 115 -7.15 -4.70 -9.11
N VAL A 116 -8.40 -4.95 -9.47
CA VAL A 116 -8.76 -6.02 -10.40
C VAL A 116 -9.65 -5.50 -11.53
N PRO A 117 -9.60 -6.13 -12.72
CA PRO A 117 -10.34 -5.62 -13.89
C PRO A 117 -11.82 -6.01 -13.91
N SER A 118 -12.25 -6.93 -13.05
CA SER A 118 -13.66 -7.39 -13.06
C SER A 118 -14.06 -8.02 -11.75
N ALA A 119 -15.38 -8.08 -11.51
CA ALA A 119 -15.92 -8.79 -10.35
C ALA A 119 -15.59 -10.28 -10.34
N LYS A 120 -15.48 -10.90 -11.51
CA LYS A 120 -15.10 -12.31 -11.63
C LYS A 120 -13.69 -12.55 -11.09
N VAL A 121 -12.75 -11.67 -11.42
CA VAL A 121 -11.38 -11.75 -10.90
C VAL A 121 -11.35 -11.45 -9.41
N ALA A 122 -12.17 -10.51 -8.94
CA ALA A 122 -12.24 -10.18 -7.53
C ALA A 122 -12.66 -11.36 -6.64
N LYS A 123 -13.46 -12.28 -7.18
CA LYS A 123 -13.92 -13.47 -6.45
C LYS A 123 -12.87 -14.58 -6.33
N LYS A 124 -11.84 -14.52 -7.12
CA LYS A 124 -10.76 -15.51 -7.04
C LYS A 124 -9.86 -15.25 -5.85
#